data_8ed223a6347d873b5882dffea3cd497e
#
_entry.id   8ed223a6347d873b5882dffea3cd497e
#
_cell.length_a   1.000
_cell.length_b   1.000
_cell.length_c   1.000
_cell.angle_alpha   90.00
_cell.angle_beta   90.00
_cell.angle_gamma   90.00
#
_symmetry.space_group_name_H-M   'P 1'
#
loop_
_entity.id
_entity.type
_entity.pdbx_description
1 polymer ?
#
loop_
_entity_poly.entity_id
_entity_poly.type
_entity_poly.pdbx_seq_one_letter_code
_entity_poly.pdbx_strand_id
1 'polypeptide(L)'
;MEKRHFLGFDFGASSGRAMLGSFDGERIEIEEIHRFSNDPVMLCGRFVWDLPRLVFEMKQALLKLSKTGVKVSGIGIDTWGVDFGLLDKNGRLLGLPVHYRDARTDGVMDEVFKIIPKRELFERTGTAFNQFNTLYQLYAMKLEGD
;
A
#
# COMPACT_ATOMS: atom_id res chain seq x y z
N MET A 1 -30.88 -4.32 -16.74
CA MET A 1 -29.47 -4.45 -17.20
C MET A 1 -28.85 -5.65 -16.53
N GLU A 2 -27.93 -6.34 -17.20
CA GLU A 2 -27.20 -7.45 -16.59
C GLU A 2 -26.28 -6.92 -15.46
N LYS A 3 -26.32 -7.56 -14.27
CA LYS A 3 -25.51 -7.18 -13.14
C LYS A 3 -24.01 -7.33 -13.48
N ARG A 4 -23.21 -6.28 -13.27
CA ARG A 4 -21.76 -6.32 -13.43
C ARG A 4 -21.09 -6.48 -12.07
N HIS A 5 -20.06 -7.30 -12.01
CA HIS A 5 -19.35 -7.59 -10.78
C HIS A 5 -17.92 -7.08 -10.85
N PHE A 6 -17.41 -6.54 -9.75
CA PHE A 6 -16.05 -6.02 -9.60
C PHE A 6 -15.46 -6.52 -8.28
N LEU A 7 -14.22 -6.92 -8.30
CA LEU A 7 -13.49 -7.28 -7.08
C LEU A 7 -12.58 -6.12 -6.67
N GLY A 8 -12.80 -5.59 -5.47
CA GLY A 8 -11.97 -4.57 -4.86
C GLY A 8 -11.11 -5.18 -3.75
N PHE A 9 -9.80 -4.90 -3.76
CA PHE A 9 -8.92 -5.14 -2.63
C PHE A 9 -8.71 -3.82 -1.89
N ASP A 10 -9.04 -3.80 -0.60
CA ASP A 10 -8.81 -2.67 0.32
C ASP A 10 -7.75 -3.09 1.33
N PHE A 11 -6.51 -2.65 1.12
CA PHE A 11 -5.39 -2.92 2.01
C PHE A 11 -5.23 -1.78 3.01
N GLY A 12 -5.72 -1.99 4.23
CA GLY A 12 -5.49 -1.09 5.34
C GLY A 12 -4.20 -1.43 6.09
N ALA A 13 -3.78 -0.52 6.99
CA ALA A 13 -2.54 -0.66 7.76
C ALA A 13 -2.53 -1.86 8.74
N SER A 14 -3.70 -2.33 9.19
CA SER A 14 -3.82 -3.43 10.14
C SER A 14 -4.65 -4.61 9.63
N SER A 15 -5.38 -4.45 8.55
CA SER A 15 -6.17 -5.53 7.93
C SER A 15 -6.40 -5.24 6.46
N GLY A 16 -6.47 -6.30 5.66
CA GLY A 16 -6.88 -6.24 4.27
C GLY A 16 -8.21 -6.95 4.03
N ARG A 17 -8.93 -6.52 3.01
CA ARG A 17 -10.23 -7.08 2.60
C ARG A 17 -10.29 -7.25 1.10
N ALA A 18 -11.02 -8.27 0.67
CA ALA A 18 -11.48 -8.40 -0.71
C ALA A 18 -13.01 -8.27 -0.72
N MET A 19 -13.52 -7.30 -1.45
CA MET A 19 -14.92 -6.95 -1.54
C MET A 19 -15.45 -7.21 -2.95
N LEU A 20 -16.56 -7.92 -3.07
CA LEU A 20 -17.28 -8.09 -4.33
C LEU A 20 -18.35 -6.99 -4.44
N GLY A 21 -18.18 -6.09 -5.38
CA GLY A 21 -19.19 -5.11 -5.74
C GLY A 21 -20.07 -5.61 -6.89
N SER A 22 -21.38 -5.58 -6.73
CA SER A 22 -22.37 -5.96 -7.75
C SER A 22 -23.19 -4.74 -8.12
N PHE A 23 -23.06 -4.29 -9.36
CA PHE A 23 -23.74 -3.09 -9.89
C PHE A 23 -24.81 -3.45 -10.90
N ASP A 24 -26.04 -3.00 -10.68
CA ASP A 24 -27.20 -3.26 -11.55
C ASP A 24 -27.52 -2.11 -12.54
N GLY A 25 -26.75 -1.03 -12.47
CA GLY A 25 -26.97 0.19 -13.24
C GLY A 25 -27.46 1.38 -12.39
N GLU A 26 -27.98 1.12 -11.20
CA GLU A 26 -28.46 2.16 -10.26
C GLU A 26 -27.84 2.00 -8.86
N ARG A 27 -27.67 0.76 -8.40
CA ARG A 27 -27.19 0.45 -7.04
C ARG A 27 -25.97 -0.46 -7.07
N ILE A 28 -25.14 -0.31 -6.05
CA ILE A 28 -24.01 -1.20 -5.78
C ILE A 28 -24.32 -1.96 -4.49
N GLU A 29 -24.30 -3.28 -4.56
CA GLU A 29 -24.29 -4.18 -3.42
C GLU A 29 -22.85 -4.61 -3.18
N ILE A 30 -22.40 -4.64 -1.91
CA ILE A 30 -21.03 -4.98 -1.54
C ILE A 30 -21.05 -6.16 -0.58
N GLU A 31 -20.25 -7.17 -0.87
CA GLU A 31 -20.10 -8.39 -0.07
C GLU A 31 -18.61 -8.61 0.24
N GLU A 32 -18.28 -8.92 1.50
CA GLU A 32 -16.92 -9.29 1.90
C GLU A 32 -16.62 -10.75 1.54
N ILE A 33 -15.68 -10.96 0.63
CA ILE A 33 -15.25 -12.29 0.19
C ILE A 33 -14.12 -12.83 1.06
N HIS A 34 -13.23 -11.95 1.50
CA HIS A 34 -12.07 -12.35 2.29
C HIS A 34 -11.58 -11.20 3.16
N ARG A 35 -11.13 -11.56 4.37
CA ARG A 35 -10.46 -10.63 5.31
C ARG A 35 -9.24 -11.32 5.90
N PHE A 36 -8.21 -10.54 6.16
CA PHE A 36 -6.96 -11.00 6.78
C PHE A 36 -6.32 -9.89 7.61
N SER A 37 -5.47 -10.27 8.57
CA SER A 37 -4.62 -9.31 9.27
C SER A 37 -3.45 -8.88 8.37
N ASN A 38 -3.10 -7.61 8.42
CA ASN A 38 -1.95 -7.05 7.72
C ASN A 38 -0.93 -6.59 8.76
N ASP A 39 -0.12 -7.55 9.20
CA ASP A 39 0.84 -7.35 10.27
C ASP A 39 2.23 -7.14 9.65
N PRO A 40 2.82 -5.94 9.80
CA PRO A 40 4.20 -5.71 9.38
C PRO A 40 5.18 -6.50 10.25
N VAL A 41 6.36 -6.79 9.71
CA VAL A 41 7.35 -7.67 10.31
C VAL A 41 8.65 -6.94 10.61
N MET A 42 9.25 -7.18 11.78
CA MET A 42 10.62 -6.77 12.05
C MET A 42 11.59 -7.78 11.41
N LEU A 43 12.35 -7.35 10.41
CA LEU A 43 13.30 -8.19 9.69
C LEU A 43 14.63 -7.46 9.53
N CYS A 44 15.72 -8.07 9.98
CA CYS A 44 17.08 -7.51 9.88
C CYS A 44 17.19 -6.06 10.36
N GLY A 45 16.49 -5.72 11.46
CA GLY A 45 16.51 -4.37 12.04
C GLY A 45 15.62 -3.35 11.35
N ARG A 46 14.83 -3.77 10.35
CA ARG A 46 13.84 -2.93 9.65
C ARG A 46 12.42 -3.40 9.89
N PHE A 47 11.52 -2.46 10.02
CA PHE A 47 10.09 -2.73 10.06
C PHE A 47 9.56 -2.72 8.63
N VAL A 48 9.14 -3.87 8.11
CA VAL A 48 8.80 -4.06 6.69
C VAL A 48 7.39 -4.60 6.50
N TRP A 49 6.80 -4.35 5.35
CA TRP A 49 5.57 -4.99 4.92
C TRP A 49 5.83 -6.43 4.45
N ASP A 50 5.01 -7.38 4.88
CA ASP A 50 5.02 -8.75 4.37
C ASP A 50 4.32 -8.81 3.01
N LEU A 51 4.96 -8.27 1.97
CA LEU A 51 4.42 -8.25 0.61
C LEU A 51 4.09 -9.66 0.07
N PRO A 52 4.91 -10.71 0.31
CA PRO A 52 4.53 -12.09 -0.05
C PRO A 52 3.20 -12.51 0.57
N ARG A 53 2.93 -12.16 1.82
CA ARG A 53 1.67 -12.44 2.49
C ARG A 53 0.50 -11.71 1.82
N LEU A 54 0.65 -10.44 1.47
CA LEU A 54 -0.40 -9.68 0.76
C LEU A 54 -0.76 -10.36 -0.56
N VAL A 55 0.23 -10.78 -1.36
CA VAL A 55 0.01 -11.52 -2.61
C VAL A 55 -0.67 -12.86 -2.37
N PHE A 56 -0.28 -13.57 -1.30
CA PHE A 56 -0.93 -14.83 -0.91
C PHE A 56 -2.41 -14.61 -0.60
N GLU A 57 -2.75 -13.59 0.20
CA GLU A 57 -4.13 -13.29 0.58
C GLU A 57 -5.00 -12.86 -0.61
N MET A 58 -4.42 -12.12 -1.57
CA MET A 58 -5.09 -11.84 -2.85
C MET A 58 -5.47 -13.12 -3.59
N LYS A 59 -4.54 -14.09 -3.66
CA LYS A 59 -4.80 -15.39 -4.28
C LYS A 59 -5.88 -16.18 -3.53
N GLN A 60 -5.90 -16.13 -2.18
CA GLN A 60 -6.93 -16.78 -1.39
C GLN A 60 -8.32 -16.17 -1.68
N ALA A 61 -8.39 -14.84 -1.79
CA ALA A 61 -9.65 -14.15 -2.16
C ALA A 61 -10.13 -14.57 -3.54
N LEU A 62 -9.25 -14.63 -4.54
CA LEU A 62 -9.57 -15.07 -5.89
C LEU A 62 -10.03 -16.53 -5.91
N LEU A 63 -9.41 -17.41 -5.11
CA LEU A 63 -9.84 -18.81 -4.97
C LEU A 63 -11.22 -18.93 -4.32
N LYS A 64 -11.54 -18.11 -3.32
CA LYS A 64 -12.88 -18.07 -2.73
C LYS A 64 -13.90 -17.60 -3.75
N LEU A 65 -13.62 -16.50 -4.45
CA LEU A 65 -14.51 -15.98 -5.47
C LEU A 65 -14.75 -16.97 -6.62
N SER A 66 -13.73 -17.70 -7.08
CA SER A 66 -13.88 -18.68 -8.16
C SER A 66 -14.87 -19.80 -7.86
N LYS A 67 -15.05 -20.13 -6.57
CA LYS A 67 -16.03 -21.15 -6.13
C LYS A 67 -17.49 -20.67 -6.21
N THR A 68 -17.72 -19.37 -6.30
CA THR A 68 -19.08 -18.80 -6.43
C THR A 68 -19.60 -18.85 -7.86
N GLY A 69 -18.74 -19.07 -8.83
CA GLY A 69 -19.10 -19.01 -10.26
C GLY A 69 -19.31 -17.58 -10.80
N VAL A 70 -19.17 -16.55 -9.97
CA VAL A 70 -19.33 -15.16 -10.37
C VAL A 70 -18.16 -14.73 -11.26
N LYS A 71 -18.46 -14.15 -12.41
CA LYS A 71 -17.47 -13.56 -13.31
C LYS A 71 -17.34 -12.08 -13.02
N VAL A 72 -16.12 -11.62 -12.72
CA VAL A 72 -15.84 -10.20 -12.50
C VAL A 72 -15.44 -9.50 -13.79
N SER A 73 -15.93 -8.27 -13.96
CA SER A 73 -15.61 -7.38 -15.09
C SER A 73 -14.31 -6.61 -14.90
N GLY A 74 -13.82 -6.53 -13.65
CA GLY A 74 -12.58 -5.84 -13.33
C GLY A 74 -12.16 -6.08 -11.89
N ILE A 75 -10.88 -5.79 -11.63
CA ILE A 75 -10.25 -5.85 -10.31
C ILE A 75 -9.64 -4.49 -10.02
N GLY A 76 -9.85 -3.97 -8.81
CA GLY A 76 -9.23 -2.76 -8.30
C GLY A 76 -8.47 -3.04 -7.02
N ILE A 77 -7.46 -2.23 -6.74
CA ILE A 77 -6.70 -2.29 -5.49
C ILE A 77 -6.64 -0.88 -4.92
N ASP A 78 -7.01 -0.75 -3.66
CA ASP A 78 -6.81 0.43 -2.85
C ASP A 78 -5.87 0.09 -1.69
N THR A 79 -5.02 1.04 -1.30
CA THR A 79 -4.04 0.84 -0.24
C THR A 79 -3.65 2.18 0.39
N TRP A 80 -2.85 2.14 1.48
CA TRP A 80 -2.26 3.33 2.08
C TRP A 80 -1.28 4.01 1.12
N GLY A 81 -1.16 5.33 1.23
CA GLY A 81 -0.12 6.11 0.53
C GLY A 81 1.25 5.99 1.23
N VAL A 82 2.20 6.78 0.81
CA VAL A 82 3.54 7.06 1.34
C VAL A 82 4.58 5.97 1.19
N ASP A 83 4.24 4.69 1.31
CA ASP A 83 5.19 3.59 1.16
C ASP A 83 5.39 3.20 -0.30
N PHE A 84 6.53 2.60 -0.59
CA PHE A 84 6.91 2.20 -1.94
C PHE A 84 7.78 0.95 -1.92
N GLY A 85 7.81 0.23 -3.04
CA GLY A 85 8.74 -0.85 -3.31
C GLY A 85 9.66 -0.47 -4.46
N LEU A 86 10.92 -0.88 -4.40
CA LEU A 86 11.88 -0.67 -5.47
C LEU A 86 11.96 -1.91 -6.36
N LEU A 87 11.95 -1.67 -7.66
CA LEU A 87 12.08 -2.71 -8.67
C LEU A 87 13.35 -2.50 -9.48
N ASP A 88 13.99 -3.59 -9.89
CA ASP A 88 15.07 -3.53 -10.86
C ASP A 88 14.53 -3.24 -12.27
N LYS A 89 15.45 -3.08 -13.25
CA LYS A 89 15.09 -2.85 -14.66
C LYS A 89 14.26 -3.96 -15.31
N ASN A 90 14.19 -5.13 -14.69
CA ASN A 90 13.42 -6.28 -15.17
C ASN A 90 12.10 -6.45 -14.40
N GLY A 91 11.75 -5.51 -13.52
CA GLY A 91 10.55 -5.54 -12.69
C GLY A 91 10.64 -6.47 -11.48
N ARG A 92 11.85 -6.87 -11.07
CA ARG A 92 12.04 -7.71 -9.86
C ARG A 92 12.15 -6.82 -8.64
N LEU A 93 11.49 -7.23 -7.56
CA LEU A 93 11.55 -6.53 -6.29
C LEU A 93 12.98 -6.61 -5.71
N LEU A 94 13.58 -5.45 -5.38
CA LEU A 94 14.92 -5.37 -4.80
C LEU A 94 14.96 -5.70 -3.32
N GLY A 95 13.85 -5.47 -2.62
CA GLY A 95 13.71 -5.78 -1.19
C GLY A 95 12.27 -5.57 -0.74
N LEU A 96 11.93 -6.03 0.48
CA LEU A 96 10.61 -5.79 1.03
C LEU A 96 10.39 -4.29 1.28
N PRO A 97 9.21 -3.74 0.96
CA PRO A 97 8.88 -2.35 1.25
C PRO A 97 8.99 -2.07 2.76
N VAL A 98 9.70 -1.02 3.11
CA VAL A 98 9.84 -0.59 4.49
C VAL A 98 8.55 0.11 4.92
N HIS A 99 8.08 -0.24 6.11
CA HIS A 99 6.85 0.31 6.68
C HIS A 99 7.05 1.77 7.10
N TYR A 100 6.05 2.61 6.91
CA TYR A 100 6.09 4.05 7.24
C TYR A 100 6.35 4.37 8.72
N ARG A 101 6.18 3.38 9.62
CA ARG A 101 6.53 3.51 11.06
C ARG A 101 7.92 2.99 11.39
N ASP A 102 8.73 2.66 10.40
CA ASP A 102 10.14 2.31 10.64
C ASP A 102 10.89 3.52 11.18
N ALA A 103 11.78 3.28 12.14
CA ALA A 103 12.54 4.33 12.79
C ALA A 103 13.57 5.03 11.88
N ARG A 104 13.80 4.52 10.64
CA ARG A 104 14.75 5.12 9.69
C ARG A 104 14.48 6.59 9.38
N THR A 105 13.24 7.05 9.56
CA THR A 105 12.86 8.44 9.30
C THR A 105 12.94 9.34 10.53
N ASP A 106 13.35 8.81 11.70
CA ASP A 106 13.51 9.62 12.91
C ASP A 106 14.57 10.70 12.70
N GLY A 107 14.20 11.97 12.95
CA GLY A 107 15.09 13.13 12.76
C GLY A 107 15.34 13.55 11.30
N VAL A 108 14.96 12.75 10.32
CA VAL A 108 15.24 13.02 8.89
C VAL A 108 14.54 14.29 8.38
N MET A 109 13.39 14.62 8.93
CA MET A 109 12.68 15.86 8.59
C MET A 109 13.55 17.11 8.82
N ASP A 110 14.25 17.17 9.95
CA ASP A 110 15.09 18.32 10.29
C ASP A 110 16.30 18.42 9.36
N GLU A 111 16.85 17.29 8.92
CA GLU A 111 17.92 17.28 7.92
C GLU A 111 17.45 17.80 6.56
N VAL A 112 16.26 17.41 6.12
CA VAL A 112 15.66 17.91 4.88
C VAL A 112 15.40 19.42 4.97
N PHE A 113 14.94 19.92 6.11
CA PHE A 113 14.65 21.35 6.28
C PHE A 113 15.92 22.25 6.31
N LYS A 114 17.09 21.67 6.55
CA LYS A 114 18.37 22.38 6.36
C LYS A 114 18.69 22.62 4.88
N ILE A 115 18.14 21.78 3.99
CA ILE A 115 18.37 21.85 2.54
C ILE A 115 17.26 22.66 1.86
N ILE A 116 16.01 22.38 2.21
CA ILE A 116 14.83 23.06 1.66
C ILE A 116 14.01 23.60 2.83
N PRO A 117 13.87 24.94 2.97
CA PRO A 117 13.06 25.53 4.02
C PRO A 117 11.61 25.03 4.01
N LYS A 118 11.02 24.85 5.20
CA LYS A 118 9.62 24.37 5.36
C LYS A 118 8.63 25.10 4.47
N ARG A 119 8.74 26.43 4.41
CA ARG A 119 7.83 27.26 3.60
C ARG A 119 7.94 26.90 2.13
N GLU A 120 9.15 26.83 1.59
CA GLU A 120 9.36 26.47 0.18
C GLU A 120 8.85 25.06 -0.13
N LEU A 121 9.12 24.09 0.74
CA LEU A 121 8.65 22.73 0.58
C LEU A 121 7.12 22.66 0.56
N PHE A 122 6.45 23.40 1.46
CA PHE A 122 4.99 23.47 1.49
C PHE A 122 4.41 24.17 0.26
N GLU A 123 4.98 25.30 -0.17
CA GLU A 123 4.54 26.04 -1.36
C GLU A 123 4.64 25.17 -2.64
N ARG A 124 5.64 24.28 -2.71
CA ARG A 124 5.81 23.36 -3.86
C ARG A 124 4.89 22.13 -3.83
N THR A 125 4.56 21.62 -2.65
CA THR A 125 3.89 20.31 -2.52
C THR A 125 2.47 20.38 -1.99
N GLY A 126 2.12 21.41 -1.23
CA GLY A 126 0.85 21.50 -0.49
C GLY A 126 0.68 20.41 0.58
N THR A 127 1.73 19.65 0.91
CA THR A 127 1.64 18.45 1.74
C THR A 127 1.99 18.77 3.20
N ALA A 128 1.19 18.25 4.14
CA ALA A 128 1.50 18.33 5.57
C ALA A 128 2.80 17.59 5.89
N PHE A 129 3.58 18.14 6.84
CA PHE A 129 4.85 17.56 7.24
C PHE A 129 4.62 16.41 8.24
N ASN A 130 4.80 15.19 7.77
CA ASN A 130 4.80 13.99 8.58
C ASN A 130 6.07 13.19 8.29
N GLN A 131 6.77 12.74 9.32
CA GLN A 131 8.05 12.02 9.16
C GLN A 131 7.97 10.79 8.26
N PHE A 132 6.78 10.22 8.11
CA PHE A 132 6.54 9.05 7.26
C PHE A 132 6.34 9.39 5.77
N ASN A 133 6.29 10.67 5.37
CA ASN A 133 6.10 11.00 3.95
C ASN A 133 7.24 10.44 3.10
N THR A 134 6.92 10.02 1.88
CA THR A 134 7.86 9.37 0.94
C THR A 134 9.16 10.14 0.75
N LEU A 135 9.11 11.47 0.74
CA LEU A 135 10.31 12.33 0.64
C LEU A 135 11.34 12.00 1.73
N TYR A 136 10.88 11.90 2.98
CA TYR A 136 11.78 11.62 4.10
C TYR A 136 12.27 10.18 4.10
N GLN A 137 11.43 9.25 3.66
CA GLN A 137 11.83 7.85 3.49
C GLN A 137 12.93 7.70 2.42
N LEU A 138 12.80 8.37 1.27
CA LEU A 138 13.82 8.38 0.21
C LEU A 138 15.11 9.08 0.68
N TYR A 139 14.99 10.16 1.44
CA TYR A 139 16.16 10.84 1.96
C TYR A 139 16.88 10.01 3.03
N ALA A 140 16.15 9.27 3.87
CA ALA A 140 16.73 8.30 4.80
C ALA A 140 17.59 7.26 4.07
N MET A 141 17.06 6.65 3.01
CA MET A 141 17.82 5.71 2.17
C MET A 141 19.09 6.32 1.62
N LYS A 142 19.01 7.55 1.10
CA LYS A 142 20.21 8.27 0.63
C LYS A 142 21.26 8.47 1.72
N LEU A 143 20.84 8.76 2.96
CA LEU A 143 21.75 8.94 4.10
C LEU A 143 22.41 7.61 4.51
N GLU A 144 21.71 6.50 4.36
CA GLU A 144 22.19 5.15 4.66
C GLU A 144 23.10 4.58 3.55
N GLY A 145 23.08 5.17 2.36
CA GLY A 145 23.87 4.72 1.21
C GLY A 145 23.22 3.61 0.40
N ASP A 146 21.92 3.48 0.53
CA ASP A 146 21.09 2.49 -0.20
C ASP A 146 20.78 2.95 -1.63
#